data_f3b21171d089e84cd4927468cbe038f8
#
_entry.id   f3b21171d089e84cd4927468cbe038f8
#
_cell.length_a   1.000
_cell.length_b   1.000
_cell.length_c   1.000
_cell.angle_alpha   90.00
_cell.angle_beta   90.00
_cell.angle_gamma   90.00
#
_symmetry.space_group_name_H-M   'P 1'
#
loop_
_entity.id
_entity.type
_entity.pdbx_description
1 polymer ?
#
loop_
_entity_poly.entity_id
_entity_poly.type
_entity_poly.pdbx_seq_one_letter_code
_entity_poly.pdbx_strand_id
1 'polypeptide(L)'
;MFSPYCNNNLHNILKIRRHADLTYSFINHWMHIRKQSSVITNKVEVSSTDVLTDETQFYALEKSVTPLCRVPYEKQLVLKQQWTNTICKELRSRLHNAKTLIRLPKVFPISSSPQINEYRNKDEFNFRPGIDGNPKTLGFFVNNLSNGNIYCVPAMKLINMRQSHKDIAQVFETFVRKSELPASYDHMDGGFWRGIIVRSNLKGDIMAIAVANPRGYTNEIMLDEQRRFNDFLKSININIQSLYFHPSLHTRSSKDSTFILVDGEKYIYEDLCNFKFRISPDSFFQINTLTAEVLYNELFKLMNPTKTSTLLDLCSGTGTVSILSSQHVQSCIGIESVAQAVNDAKETAKINNILNCDFVEGKVEMVLKQVLDELSMTSDLCTVLNPGRAGVHPKVINAIRNNRLINSLAYVSCKADSPITMKNLVELVVNDKKSRPFTLESIKPVDMFPHTKHCELIFMFKR
;
A
#
# COMPACT_ATOMS: atom_id res chain seq x y z
N MET A 1 34.17 -3.16 -53.49
CA MET A 1 33.67 -3.98 -52.35
C MET A 1 33.42 -3.05 -51.18
N PHE A 2 32.21 -2.55 -51.04
CA PHE A 2 31.84 -1.69 -49.89
C PHE A 2 30.95 -2.53 -48.94
N SER A 3 31.32 -2.53 -47.68
CA SER A 3 30.71 -3.24 -46.56
C SER A 3 29.37 -2.61 -46.15
N PRO A 4 28.35 -3.36 -45.78
CA PRO A 4 27.03 -2.86 -45.35
C PRO A 4 26.96 -2.79 -43.82
N TYR A 5 27.58 -1.76 -43.22
CA TYR A 5 27.51 -1.52 -41.77
C TYR A 5 27.17 -0.05 -41.43
N CYS A 6 26.08 0.47 -41.94
CA CYS A 6 25.69 1.86 -41.60
C CYS A 6 24.19 2.14 -41.45
N ASN A 7 23.30 1.12 -41.30
CA ASN A 7 21.86 1.40 -41.24
C ASN A 7 21.18 1.07 -39.91
N ASN A 8 21.90 0.59 -38.88
CA ASN A 8 21.25 0.21 -37.59
C ASN A 8 21.26 1.30 -36.51
N ASN A 9 21.96 2.42 -36.69
CA ASN A 9 22.06 3.48 -35.69
C ASN A 9 20.92 4.53 -35.78
N LEU A 10 20.31 4.74 -36.92
CA LEU A 10 19.21 5.71 -37.08
C LEU A 10 17.90 5.23 -36.47
N HIS A 11 17.65 3.93 -36.46
CA HIS A 11 16.41 3.37 -35.88
C HIS A 11 16.41 3.40 -34.34
N ASN A 12 17.57 3.29 -33.71
CA ASN A 12 17.71 3.40 -32.25
C ASN A 12 17.69 4.85 -31.75
N ILE A 13 18.17 5.81 -32.51
CA ILE A 13 18.12 7.23 -32.17
C ILE A 13 16.68 7.76 -32.26
N LEU A 14 15.88 7.30 -33.19
CA LEU A 14 14.45 7.65 -33.29
C LEU A 14 13.59 7.02 -32.19
N LYS A 15 13.93 5.84 -31.68
CA LYS A 15 13.28 5.25 -30.52
C LYS A 15 13.60 5.99 -29.22
N ILE A 16 14.83 6.47 -29.04
CA ILE A 16 15.24 7.24 -27.86
C ILE A 16 14.60 8.63 -27.88
N ARG A 17 14.48 9.29 -29.04
CA ARG A 17 13.75 10.58 -29.13
C ARG A 17 12.26 10.45 -28.85
N ARG A 18 11.57 9.43 -29.33
CA ARG A 18 10.14 9.22 -29.00
C ARG A 18 9.89 8.92 -27.51
N HIS A 19 10.83 8.31 -26.81
CA HIS A 19 10.72 8.15 -25.35
C HIS A 19 11.02 9.44 -24.59
N ALA A 20 11.92 10.29 -25.10
CA ALA A 20 12.18 11.61 -24.50
C ALA A 20 10.99 12.56 -24.66
N ASP A 21 10.33 12.57 -25.81
CA ASP A 21 9.17 13.43 -26.08
C ASP A 21 7.94 13.03 -25.24
N LEU A 22 7.75 11.73 -24.94
CA LEU A 22 6.70 11.26 -24.04
C LEU A 22 6.97 11.63 -22.58
N THR A 23 8.22 11.59 -22.11
CA THR A 23 8.61 12.05 -20.77
C THR A 23 8.51 13.57 -20.64
N TYR A 24 8.83 14.34 -21.67
CA TYR A 24 8.67 15.81 -21.67
C TYR A 24 7.20 16.25 -21.68
N SER A 25 6.34 15.56 -22.40
CA SER A 25 4.87 15.79 -22.35
C SER A 25 4.31 15.48 -20.98
N PHE A 26 4.77 14.42 -20.31
CA PHE A 26 4.35 14.04 -18.94
C PHE A 26 4.79 15.08 -17.90
N ILE A 27 6.01 15.57 -18.00
CA ILE A 27 6.57 16.60 -17.10
C ILE A 27 5.84 17.93 -17.31
N ASN A 28 5.51 18.33 -18.53
CA ASN A 28 4.78 19.56 -18.82
C ASN A 28 3.30 19.48 -18.41
N HIS A 29 2.65 18.34 -18.55
CA HIS A 29 1.28 18.14 -18.07
C HIS A 29 1.24 18.11 -16.53
N TRP A 30 2.25 17.53 -15.90
CA TRP A 30 2.43 17.55 -14.45
C TRP A 30 2.73 18.95 -13.90
N MET A 31 3.50 19.75 -14.63
CA MET A 31 3.73 21.16 -14.30
C MET A 31 2.47 22.03 -14.50
N HIS A 32 1.58 21.68 -15.44
CA HIS A 32 0.31 22.39 -15.63
C HIS A 32 -0.68 22.11 -14.50
N ILE A 33 -0.76 20.86 -14.00
CA ILE A 33 -1.52 20.53 -12.78
C ILE A 33 -0.90 21.21 -11.55
N ARG A 34 0.42 21.34 -11.48
CA ARG A 34 1.12 22.12 -10.45
C ARG A 34 0.73 23.61 -10.50
N LYS A 35 0.59 24.21 -11.69
CA LYS A 35 0.17 25.61 -11.85
C LYS A 35 -1.29 25.84 -11.47
N GLN A 36 -2.20 24.88 -11.73
CA GLN A 36 -3.60 25.02 -11.31
C GLN A 36 -3.81 24.80 -9.81
N SER A 37 -2.96 23.99 -9.13
CA SER A 37 -2.99 23.89 -7.67
C SER A 37 -2.40 25.10 -6.95
N SER A 38 -1.57 25.91 -7.64
CA SER A 38 -0.99 27.15 -7.08
C SER A 38 -1.96 28.35 -7.08
N VAL A 39 -3.10 28.24 -7.77
CA VAL A 39 -4.08 29.34 -7.86
C VAL A 39 -5.10 29.35 -6.70
N ILE A 40 -5.15 28.28 -5.89
CA ILE A 40 -6.15 28.14 -4.80
C ILE A 40 -5.53 28.29 -3.38
N THR A 41 -4.22 28.39 -3.26
CA THR A 41 -3.58 28.68 -1.98
C THR A 41 -3.33 30.18 -1.87
N ASN A 42 -3.87 30.84 -0.84
CA ASN A 42 -3.40 32.16 -0.44
C ASN A 42 -1.88 32.11 -0.37
N LYS A 43 -1.22 32.95 -1.15
CA LYS A 43 0.22 33.03 -1.30
C LYS A 43 0.90 33.20 0.07
N VAL A 44 1.44 32.11 0.60
CA VAL A 44 2.73 32.18 1.28
C VAL A 44 3.71 31.64 0.23
N GLU A 45 4.33 32.52 -0.52
CA GLU A 45 5.44 32.20 -1.40
C GLU A 45 6.62 31.81 -0.52
N VAL A 46 6.79 30.50 -0.32
CA VAL A 46 8.04 29.95 0.19
C VAL A 46 9.00 29.93 -0.99
N SER A 47 9.99 30.77 -0.98
CA SER A 47 11.01 30.87 -2.03
C SER A 47 11.76 29.54 -2.17
N SER A 48 12.32 29.25 -3.35
CA SER A 48 13.04 28.01 -3.69
C SER A 48 14.39 27.84 -2.95
N THR A 49 14.66 28.63 -1.92
CA THR A 49 15.95 28.71 -1.17
C THR A 49 15.78 28.38 0.31
N ASP A 50 14.64 27.81 0.76
CA ASP A 50 14.37 27.73 2.19
C ASP A 50 15.20 26.61 2.86
N VAL A 51 16.13 27.04 3.69
CA VAL A 51 16.76 26.22 4.73
C VAL A 51 15.65 25.72 5.66
N LEU A 52 15.62 24.40 5.93
CA LEU A 52 14.69 23.85 6.92
C LEU A 52 15.02 24.44 8.29
N THR A 53 14.04 25.08 8.91
CA THR A 53 14.09 25.64 10.26
C THR A 53 13.10 24.91 11.17
N ASP A 54 13.16 25.18 12.47
CA ASP A 54 12.19 24.66 13.44
C ASP A 54 10.74 24.98 13.06
N GLU A 55 10.50 26.10 12.40
CA GLU A 55 9.18 26.51 11.96
C GLU A 55 8.75 25.86 10.64
N THR A 56 9.69 25.78 9.67
CA THR A 56 9.38 25.33 8.30
C THR A 56 9.44 23.82 8.11
N GLN A 57 10.10 23.06 8.99
CA GLN A 57 10.25 21.61 8.88
C GLN A 57 8.89 20.88 8.83
N PHE A 58 7.93 21.29 9.67
CA PHE A 58 6.61 20.67 9.73
C PHE A 58 5.78 20.96 8.47
N TYR A 59 5.92 22.16 7.90
CA TYR A 59 5.29 22.48 6.64
C TYR A 59 5.86 21.64 5.48
N ALA A 60 7.18 21.46 5.45
CA ALA A 60 7.84 20.60 4.48
C ALA A 60 7.41 19.15 4.63
N LEU A 61 7.23 18.67 5.87
CA LEU A 61 6.69 17.34 6.16
C LEU A 61 5.24 17.19 5.68
N GLU A 62 4.34 18.12 6.00
CA GLU A 62 2.97 18.13 5.51
C GLU A 62 2.91 18.08 3.98
N LYS A 63 3.73 18.91 3.31
CA LYS A 63 3.81 18.94 1.84
C LYS A 63 4.28 17.61 1.25
N SER A 64 5.14 16.88 1.95
CA SER A 64 5.65 15.57 1.53
C SER A 64 4.64 14.43 1.78
N VAL A 65 4.08 14.35 2.98
CA VAL A 65 3.27 13.21 3.45
C VAL A 65 1.77 13.43 3.24
N THR A 66 1.28 14.62 3.55
CA THR A 66 -0.15 14.99 3.48
C THR A 66 -0.37 16.26 2.65
N PRO A 67 0.01 16.26 1.34
CA PRO A 67 0.05 17.47 0.50
C PRO A 67 -1.30 18.16 0.30
N LEU A 68 -2.40 17.53 0.64
CA LEU A 68 -3.75 18.09 0.54
C LEU A 68 -4.35 18.47 1.90
N CYS A 69 -3.60 18.38 3.01
CA CYS A 69 -4.15 18.61 4.36
C CYS A 69 -4.73 20.02 4.57
N ARG A 70 -4.28 21.01 3.78
CA ARG A 70 -4.77 22.40 3.81
C ARG A 70 -5.88 22.69 2.77
N VAL A 71 -6.28 21.67 1.99
CA VAL A 71 -7.36 21.77 1.00
C VAL A 71 -8.65 21.25 1.63
N PRO A 72 -9.78 21.97 1.56
CA PRO A 72 -11.08 21.46 2.03
C PRO A 72 -11.38 20.08 1.47
N TYR A 73 -11.96 19.19 2.27
CA TYR A 73 -12.08 17.77 1.93
C TYR A 73 -12.88 17.52 0.63
N GLU A 74 -13.95 18.24 0.43
CA GLU A 74 -14.77 18.16 -0.80
C GLU A 74 -13.95 18.50 -2.05
N LYS A 75 -13.03 19.47 -1.94
CA LYS A 75 -12.10 19.80 -3.04
C LYS A 75 -11.06 18.72 -3.25
N GLN A 76 -10.60 18.03 -2.18
CA GLN A 76 -9.73 16.87 -2.33
C GLN A 76 -10.41 15.77 -3.14
N LEU A 77 -11.70 15.49 -2.89
CA LEU A 77 -12.48 14.51 -3.64
C LEU A 77 -12.60 14.88 -5.11
N VAL A 78 -12.85 16.16 -5.43
CA VAL A 78 -12.86 16.65 -6.82
C VAL A 78 -11.53 16.43 -7.52
N LEU A 79 -10.40 16.74 -6.86
CA LEU A 79 -9.06 16.52 -7.41
C LEU A 79 -8.78 15.03 -7.68
N LYS A 80 -9.18 14.15 -6.78
CA LYS A 80 -9.02 12.70 -6.92
C LYS A 80 -9.93 12.12 -8.01
N GLN A 81 -11.15 12.65 -8.15
CA GLN A 81 -12.03 12.30 -9.26
C GLN A 81 -11.42 12.70 -10.61
N GLN A 82 -10.84 13.91 -10.71
CA GLN A 82 -10.15 14.38 -11.91
C GLN A 82 -8.95 13.48 -12.24
N TRP A 83 -8.17 13.07 -11.22
CA TRP A 83 -7.08 12.11 -11.40
C TRP A 83 -7.59 10.76 -11.92
N THR A 84 -8.70 10.23 -11.38
CA THR A 84 -9.34 9.00 -11.88
C THR A 84 -9.73 9.13 -13.35
N ASN A 85 -10.29 10.25 -13.75
CA ASN A 85 -10.64 10.51 -15.14
C ASN A 85 -9.40 10.56 -16.05
N THR A 86 -8.25 11.03 -15.52
CA THR A 86 -6.97 11.04 -16.24
C THR A 86 -6.45 9.61 -16.45
N ILE A 87 -6.54 8.75 -15.43
CA ILE A 87 -6.21 7.32 -15.54
C ILE A 87 -7.07 6.63 -16.60
N CYS A 88 -8.37 6.91 -16.62
CA CYS A 88 -9.28 6.38 -17.64
C CYS A 88 -8.90 6.81 -19.06
N LYS A 89 -8.52 8.08 -19.24
CA LYS A 89 -8.04 8.60 -20.55
C LYS A 89 -6.74 7.93 -20.98
N GLU A 90 -5.80 7.78 -20.07
CA GLU A 90 -4.51 7.11 -20.33
C GLU A 90 -4.71 5.64 -20.74
N LEU A 91 -5.54 4.91 -20.00
CA LEU A 91 -5.86 3.51 -20.33
C LEU A 91 -6.50 3.41 -21.72
N ARG A 92 -7.45 4.29 -22.05
CA ARG A 92 -8.07 4.37 -23.37
C ARG A 92 -7.03 4.63 -24.48
N SER A 93 -6.11 5.57 -24.27
CA SER A 93 -5.04 5.88 -25.22
C SER A 93 -4.17 4.65 -25.50
N ARG A 94 -3.78 3.91 -24.45
CA ARG A 94 -2.97 2.69 -24.59
C ARG A 94 -3.72 1.57 -25.33
N LEU A 95 -5.01 1.39 -25.06
CA LEU A 95 -5.85 0.40 -25.74
C LEU A 95 -6.04 0.77 -27.23
N HIS A 96 -6.24 2.04 -27.54
CA HIS A 96 -6.28 2.52 -28.93
C HIS A 96 -4.97 2.24 -29.67
N ASN A 97 -3.81 2.52 -29.02
CA ASN A 97 -2.50 2.20 -29.60
C ASN A 97 -2.28 0.70 -29.81
N ALA A 98 -2.90 -0.14 -28.97
CA ALA A 98 -2.94 -1.58 -29.13
C ALA A 98 -4.00 -2.08 -30.15
N LYS A 99 -4.59 -1.17 -30.94
CA LYS A 99 -5.65 -1.43 -31.93
C LYS A 99 -6.89 -2.14 -31.35
N THR A 100 -7.16 -1.91 -30.08
CA THR A 100 -8.31 -2.47 -29.38
C THR A 100 -9.36 -1.38 -29.17
N LEU A 101 -10.50 -1.53 -29.84
CA LEU A 101 -11.64 -0.63 -29.64
C LEU A 101 -12.40 -1.08 -28.39
N ILE A 102 -12.59 -0.16 -27.45
CA ILE A 102 -13.38 -0.40 -26.25
C ILE A 102 -14.53 0.60 -26.14
N ARG A 103 -15.64 0.15 -25.58
CA ARG A 103 -16.64 1.04 -25.01
C ARG A 103 -16.04 1.77 -23.83
N LEU A 104 -16.35 3.06 -23.68
CA LEU A 104 -15.91 3.82 -22.49
C LEU A 104 -16.48 3.19 -21.22
N PRO A 105 -15.65 2.87 -20.22
CA PRO A 105 -16.14 2.39 -18.95
C PRO A 105 -16.94 3.47 -18.24
N LYS A 106 -17.92 3.08 -17.43
CA LYS A 106 -18.62 3.97 -16.53
C LYS A 106 -17.68 4.35 -15.38
N VAL A 107 -17.31 5.62 -15.27
CA VAL A 107 -16.57 6.14 -14.12
C VAL A 107 -17.57 6.62 -13.08
N PHE A 108 -17.62 5.93 -11.93
CA PHE A 108 -18.49 6.30 -10.82
C PHE A 108 -17.94 7.51 -10.04
N PRO A 109 -18.78 8.28 -9.35
CA PRO A 109 -18.32 9.26 -8.37
C PRO A 109 -17.45 8.61 -7.30
N ILE A 110 -16.45 9.34 -6.79
CA ILE A 110 -15.59 8.88 -5.71
C ILE A 110 -16.39 8.69 -4.41
N SER A 111 -16.18 7.57 -3.74
CA SER A 111 -16.69 7.38 -2.37
C SER A 111 -15.75 8.04 -1.37
N SER A 112 -16.34 8.84 -0.47
CA SER A 112 -15.62 9.55 0.59
C SER A 112 -15.20 8.62 1.73
N SER A 113 -14.20 9.03 2.49
CA SER A 113 -13.82 8.40 3.75
C SER A 113 -14.76 8.85 4.88
N PRO A 114 -15.26 7.93 5.72
CA PRO A 114 -16.02 8.29 6.92
C PRO A 114 -15.19 9.05 7.96
N GLN A 115 -13.86 8.78 8.00
CA GLN A 115 -12.92 9.43 8.88
C GLN A 115 -11.75 9.99 8.07
N ILE A 116 -11.55 11.29 8.13
CA ILE A 116 -10.52 11.98 7.35
C ILE A 116 -9.22 12.25 8.12
N ASN A 117 -9.30 12.37 9.46
CA ASN A 117 -8.16 12.59 10.35
C ASN A 117 -7.92 11.32 11.19
N GLU A 118 -6.67 11.12 11.65
CA GLU A 118 -6.29 10.04 12.56
C GLU A 118 -6.77 8.64 12.14
N TYR A 119 -6.94 8.43 10.84
CA TYR A 119 -7.48 7.19 10.31
C TYR A 119 -6.43 6.06 10.21
N ARG A 120 -5.13 6.41 10.22
CA ARG A 120 -4.08 5.41 10.02
C ARG A 120 -3.97 4.50 11.22
N ASN A 121 -4.09 3.20 10.98
CA ASN A 121 -3.93 2.14 11.98
C ASN A 121 -2.53 1.51 11.96
N LYS A 122 -1.62 1.95 11.09
CA LYS A 122 -0.22 1.53 11.04
C LYS A 122 0.65 2.68 10.57
N ASP A 123 1.74 2.94 11.31
CA ASP A 123 2.77 3.90 10.96
C ASP A 123 4.16 3.33 11.23
N GLU A 124 5.12 3.70 10.38
CA GLU A 124 6.51 3.28 10.47
C GLU A 124 7.38 4.52 10.60
N PHE A 125 8.10 4.63 11.72
CA PHE A 125 9.00 5.73 12.02
C PHE A 125 10.44 5.25 11.93
N ASN A 126 11.32 6.06 11.36
CA ASN A 126 12.71 5.71 11.19
C ASN A 126 13.61 6.80 11.73
N PHE A 127 14.82 6.44 12.15
CA PHE A 127 15.83 7.38 12.62
C PHE A 127 16.60 8.01 11.46
N ARG A 128 16.93 9.29 11.62
CA ARG A 128 17.93 10.02 10.85
C ARG A 128 18.27 11.32 11.60
N PRO A 129 19.37 12.01 11.25
CA PRO A 129 19.65 13.32 11.83
C PRO A 129 18.48 14.28 11.63
N GLY A 130 18.08 14.95 12.72
CA GLY A 130 17.13 16.05 12.69
C GLY A 130 17.78 17.34 12.15
N ILE A 131 17.00 18.40 12.02
CA ILE A 131 17.52 19.71 11.61
C ILE A 131 18.46 20.33 12.67
N ASP A 132 18.30 19.91 13.93
CA ASP A 132 19.17 20.22 15.06
C ASP A 132 20.50 19.44 15.05
N GLY A 133 20.69 18.57 14.06
CA GLY A 133 21.85 17.69 13.94
C GLY A 133 21.80 16.45 14.86
N ASN A 134 20.74 16.26 15.66
CA ASN A 134 20.63 15.10 16.54
C ASN A 134 20.48 13.80 15.71
N PRO A 135 21.44 12.86 15.80
CA PRO A 135 21.42 11.62 15.00
C PRO A 135 20.29 10.66 15.38
N LYS A 136 19.66 10.84 16.52
CA LYS A 136 18.57 9.98 17.05
C LYS A 136 17.22 10.69 16.98
N THR A 137 16.93 11.42 15.90
CA THR A 137 15.62 12.00 15.64
C THR A 137 14.75 10.98 14.90
N LEU A 138 13.56 10.71 15.44
CA LEU A 138 12.63 9.71 14.93
C LEU A 138 11.45 10.38 14.21
N GLY A 139 11.17 9.94 12.98
CA GLY A 139 10.05 10.51 12.21
C GLY A 139 10.06 10.12 10.75
N PHE A 140 9.81 11.12 9.90
CA PHE A 140 9.73 10.97 8.45
C PHE A 140 10.78 11.83 7.74
N PHE A 141 11.19 11.38 6.55
CA PHE A 141 12.26 12.01 5.81
C PHE A 141 11.76 13.16 4.94
N VAL A 142 12.44 14.29 5.06
CA VAL A 142 12.21 15.48 4.24
C VAL A 142 13.50 15.85 3.55
N ASN A 143 13.45 16.01 2.21
CA ASN A 143 14.58 16.48 1.44
C ASN A 143 14.70 18.00 1.58
N ASN A 144 15.88 18.49 1.96
CA ASN A 144 16.20 19.89 1.84
C ASN A 144 16.66 20.17 0.40
N LEU A 145 15.85 20.91 -0.36
CA LEU A 145 16.13 21.20 -1.76
C LEU A 145 17.34 22.14 -1.96
N SER A 146 17.73 22.90 -0.93
CA SER A 146 18.83 23.86 -1.02
C SER A 146 20.21 23.20 -0.96
N ASN A 147 20.36 22.12 -0.17
CA ASN A 147 21.64 21.45 0.04
C ASN A 147 21.65 19.96 -0.32
N GLY A 148 20.50 19.40 -0.75
CA GLY A 148 20.34 17.98 -1.07
C GLY A 148 20.33 17.04 0.14
N ASN A 149 20.42 17.55 1.36
CA ASN A 149 20.42 16.72 2.57
C ASN A 149 19.02 16.20 2.89
N ILE A 150 18.97 15.04 3.52
CA ILE A 150 17.74 14.41 4.01
C ILE A 150 17.73 14.53 5.52
N TYR A 151 16.71 15.20 6.05
CA TYR A 151 16.50 15.35 7.49
C TYR A 151 15.30 14.53 7.97
N CYS A 152 15.35 14.09 9.22
CA CYS A 152 14.22 13.48 9.90
C CYS A 152 13.41 14.57 10.61
N VAL A 153 12.09 14.54 10.40
CA VAL A 153 11.15 15.46 11.03
C VAL A 153 10.13 14.65 11.84
N PRO A 154 9.95 14.93 13.14
CA PRO A 154 8.96 14.27 13.97
C PRO A 154 7.52 14.43 13.41
N ALA A 155 6.70 13.39 13.53
CA ALA A 155 5.38 13.31 12.90
C ALA A 155 4.26 14.13 13.60
N MET A 156 4.59 14.95 14.60
CA MET A 156 3.63 15.59 15.52
C MET A 156 2.53 16.39 14.83
N LYS A 157 2.79 16.97 13.65
CA LYS A 157 1.82 17.78 12.88
C LYS A 157 1.06 17.01 11.80
N LEU A 158 1.31 15.71 11.61
CA LEU A 158 0.58 14.90 10.63
C LEU A 158 -0.83 14.59 11.14
N ILE A 159 -1.83 15.10 10.43
CA ILE A 159 -3.24 15.01 10.84
C ILE A 159 -3.89 13.66 10.53
N ASN A 160 -3.33 12.89 9.61
CA ASN A 160 -3.83 11.57 9.22
C ASN A 160 -3.36 10.44 10.16
N MET A 161 -2.42 10.73 11.06
CA MET A 161 -1.82 9.80 12.01
C MET A 161 -2.50 9.91 13.37
N ARG A 162 -2.78 8.79 14.01
CA ARG A 162 -3.36 8.72 15.37
C ARG A 162 -2.41 9.34 16.40
N GLN A 163 -2.97 10.04 17.39
CA GLN A 163 -2.15 10.63 18.44
C GLN A 163 -1.38 9.57 19.22
N SER A 164 -1.99 8.43 19.53
CA SER A 164 -1.32 7.31 20.21
C SER A 164 -0.06 6.80 19.49
N HIS A 165 -0.03 6.82 18.15
CA HIS A 165 1.18 6.44 17.38
C HIS A 165 2.30 7.48 17.54
N LYS A 166 1.95 8.77 17.53
CA LYS A 166 2.90 9.86 17.75
C LYS A 166 3.50 9.78 19.15
N ASP A 167 2.65 9.52 20.16
CA ASP A 167 3.07 9.40 21.56
C ASP A 167 4.05 8.23 21.75
N ILE A 168 3.74 7.06 21.19
CA ILE A 168 4.65 5.89 21.23
C ILE A 168 5.97 6.18 20.51
N ALA A 169 5.93 6.86 19.35
CA ALA A 169 7.13 7.26 18.63
C ALA A 169 8.01 8.20 19.47
N GLN A 170 7.41 9.18 20.15
CA GLN A 170 8.12 10.11 21.01
C GLN A 170 8.74 9.42 22.24
N VAL A 171 8.00 8.49 22.85
CA VAL A 171 8.48 7.65 23.96
C VAL A 171 9.68 6.81 23.51
N PHE A 172 9.59 6.17 22.36
CA PHE A 172 10.67 5.38 21.80
C PHE A 172 11.90 6.25 21.46
N GLU A 173 11.70 7.42 20.86
CA GLU A 173 12.79 8.37 20.61
C GLU A 173 13.48 8.76 21.92
N THR A 174 12.71 9.04 22.97
CA THR A 174 13.25 9.41 24.29
C THR A 174 14.09 8.27 24.88
N PHE A 175 13.66 7.02 24.75
CA PHE A 175 14.42 5.85 25.16
C PHE A 175 15.73 5.73 24.38
N VAL A 176 15.67 5.78 23.03
CA VAL A 176 16.85 5.62 22.18
C VAL A 176 17.85 6.75 22.35
N ARG A 177 17.42 7.97 22.63
CA ARG A 177 18.32 9.10 22.94
C ARG A 177 19.15 8.85 24.21
N LYS A 178 18.60 8.09 25.18
CA LYS A 178 19.31 7.69 26.42
C LYS A 178 20.14 6.41 26.25
N SER A 179 19.86 5.60 25.24
CA SER A 179 20.65 4.39 24.95
C SER A 179 22.06 4.76 24.48
N GLU A 180 23.06 3.99 24.89
CA GLU A 180 24.44 4.14 24.41
C GLU A 180 24.61 3.67 22.95
N LEU A 181 23.67 2.82 22.46
CA LEU A 181 23.71 2.29 21.11
C LEU A 181 23.30 3.36 20.09
N PRO A 182 24.02 3.47 18.95
CA PRO A 182 23.74 4.47 17.93
C PRO A 182 22.48 4.14 17.10
N ALA A 183 21.90 5.17 16.49
CA ALA A 183 20.87 4.97 15.46
C ALA A 183 21.50 4.44 14.17
N SER A 184 20.73 3.63 13.43
CA SER A 184 21.09 3.05 12.14
C SER A 184 20.22 3.64 11.02
N TYR A 185 20.85 4.18 10.00
CA TYR A 185 20.20 4.79 8.83
C TYR A 185 20.24 3.86 7.61
N ASP A 186 21.22 2.95 7.62
CA ASP A 186 21.43 1.92 6.63
C ASP A 186 21.92 0.65 7.36
N HIS A 187 21.70 -0.50 6.74
CA HIS A 187 22.14 -1.81 7.28
C HIS A 187 23.66 -1.98 7.33
N MET A 188 24.44 -1.06 6.74
CA MET A 188 25.91 -1.08 6.67
C MET A 188 26.57 -0.01 7.53
N ASP A 189 25.83 0.87 8.20
CA ASP A 189 26.39 2.03 8.92
C ASP A 189 26.88 1.71 10.34
N GLY A 190 26.72 0.46 10.79
CA GLY A 190 27.14 0.01 12.12
C GLY A 190 26.24 0.46 13.28
N GLY A 191 25.18 1.21 13.01
CA GLY A 191 24.18 1.60 14.01
C GLY A 191 23.26 0.45 14.40
N PHE A 192 22.57 0.58 15.54
CA PHE A 192 21.68 -0.43 16.12
C PHE A 192 20.20 -0.10 15.88
N TRP A 193 19.71 1.02 16.42
CA TRP A 193 18.30 1.39 16.41
C TRP A 193 17.87 1.94 15.05
N ARG A 194 16.93 1.28 14.37
CA ARG A 194 16.44 1.67 13.04
C ARG A 194 15.15 2.47 13.09
N GLY A 195 14.25 2.11 14.00
CA GLY A 195 12.95 2.76 14.09
C GLY A 195 11.94 1.93 14.87
N ILE A 196 10.69 2.33 14.75
CA ILE A 196 9.56 1.65 15.37
C ILE A 196 8.38 1.60 14.40
N ILE A 197 7.68 0.47 14.39
CA ILE A 197 6.40 0.30 13.71
C ILE A 197 5.32 0.29 14.81
N VAL A 198 4.32 1.15 14.66
CA VAL A 198 3.18 1.21 15.58
C VAL A 198 1.92 0.83 14.81
N ARG A 199 1.15 -0.08 15.37
CA ARG A 199 -0.18 -0.48 14.88
C ARG A 199 -1.20 -0.31 16.00
N SER A 200 -2.42 0.05 15.64
CA SER A 200 -3.52 0.07 16.59
C SER A 200 -4.84 -0.29 15.91
N ASN A 201 -5.75 -0.87 16.66
CA ASN A 201 -7.12 -1.11 16.21
C ASN A 201 -8.05 0.08 16.56
N LEU A 202 -9.34 -0.02 16.20
CA LEU A 202 -10.33 1.00 16.53
C LEU A 202 -10.67 1.05 18.03
N LYS A 203 -10.35 -0.01 18.81
CA LYS A 203 -10.57 -0.07 20.26
C LYS A 203 -9.45 0.57 21.08
N GLY A 204 -8.33 0.90 20.42
CA GLY A 204 -7.16 1.51 21.05
C GLY A 204 -6.09 0.52 21.51
N ASP A 205 -6.23 -0.79 21.23
CA ASP A 205 -5.14 -1.73 21.47
C ASP A 205 -3.95 -1.38 20.59
N ILE A 206 -2.74 -1.37 21.16
CA ILE A 206 -1.51 -0.98 20.49
C ILE A 206 -0.57 -2.17 20.35
N MET A 207 -0.04 -2.37 19.16
CA MET A 207 1.11 -3.20 18.88
C MET A 207 2.28 -2.30 18.49
N ALA A 208 3.38 -2.37 19.24
CA ALA A 208 4.63 -1.67 18.95
C ALA A 208 5.73 -2.65 18.60
N ILE A 209 6.48 -2.37 17.55
CA ILE A 209 7.54 -3.24 17.03
C ILE A 209 8.82 -2.40 16.93
N ALA A 210 9.72 -2.54 17.90
CA ALA A 210 11.03 -1.90 17.85
C ALA A 210 11.92 -2.60 16.81
N VAL A 211 12.49 -1.86 15.89
CA VAL A 211 13.29 -2.38 14.78
C VAL A 211 14.76 -2.05 15.03
N ALA A 212 15.60 -3.07 14.99
CA ALA A 212 17.04 -2.93 15.16
C ALA A 212 17.82 -3.61 14.02
N ASN A 213 19.03 -3.12 13.77
CA ASN A 213 20.00 -3.77 12.91
C ASN A 213 20.83 -4.76 13.74
N PRO A 214 20.76 -6.07 13.49
CA PRO A 214 21.49 -7.06 14.28
C PRO A 214 22.97 -7.16 13.91
N ARG A 215 23.42 -6.50 12.84
CA ARG A 215 24.77 -6.64 12.31
C ARG A 215 25.81 -6.03 13.27
N GLY A 216 26.76 -6.85 13.71
CA GLY A 216 27.84 -6.42 14.62
C GLY A 216 27.45 -6.43 16.09
N TYR A 217 26.23 -6.88 16.43
CA TYR A 217 25.75 -6.96 17.82
C TYR A 217 25.49 -8.41 18.22
N THR A 218 25.82 -8.73 19.47
CA THR A 218 25.57 -10.08 20.03
C THR A 218 24.11 -10.25 20.42
N ASN A 219 23.68 -11.50 20.58
CA ASN A 219 22.34 -11.79 21.09
C ASN A 219 22.11 -11.24 22.50
N GLU A 220 23.17 -11.20 23.33
CA GLU A 220 23.11 -10.62 24.68
C GLU A 220 22.76 -9.14 24.64
N ILE A 221 23.42 -8.35 23.79
CA ILE A 221 23.12 -6.93 23.60
C ILE A 221 21.70 -6.74 23.14
N MET A 222 21.23 -7.55 22.17
CA MET A 222 19.86 -7.48 21.68
C MET A 222 18.83 -7.81 22.78
N LEU A 223 19.08 -8.83 23.60
CA LEU A 223 18.20 -9.20 24.70
C LEU A 223 18.21 -8.14 25.82
N ASP A 224 19.38 -7.54 26.10
CA ASP A 224 19.48 -6.48 27.08
C ASP A 224 18.70 -5.22 26.67
N GLU A 225 18.85 -4.76 25.45
CA GLU A 225 18.11 -3.59 24.96
C GLU A 225 16.60 -3.86 24.88
N GLN A 226 16.15 -5.08 24.57
CA GLN A 226 14.73 -5.47 24.65
C GLN A 226 14.21 -5.31 26.08
N ARG A 227 14.93 -5.86 27.08
CA ARG A 227 14.56 -5.71 28.52
C ARG A 227 14.53 -4.26 28.92
N ARG A 228 15.58 -3.49 28.63
CA ARG A 228 15.68 -2.06 28.97
C ARG A 228 14.53 -1.25 28.38
N PHE A 229 14.14 -1.53 27.15
CA PHE A 229 13.00 -0.84 26.52
C PHE A 229 11.68 -1.22 27.21
N ASN A 230 11.44 -2.49 27.49
CA ASN A 230 10.26 -2.95 28.22
C ASN A 230 10.16 -2.33 29.62
N ASP A 231 11.26 -2.37 30.37
CA ASP A 231 11.33 -1.79 31.73
C ASP A 231 11.11 -0.27 31.70
N PHE A 232 11.64 0.41 30.67
CA PHE A 232 11.40 1.83 30.46
C PHE A 232 9.89 2.11 30.23
N LEU A 233 9.22 1.36 29.36
CA LEU A 233 7.77 1.49 29.13
C LEU A 233 6.97 1.29 30.42
N LYS A 234 7.30 0.26 31.20
CA LYS A 234 6.67 -0.01 32.51
C LYS A 234 6.91 1.12 33.50
N SER A 235 8.10 1.70 33.54
CA SER A 235 8.46 2.79 34.46
C SER A 235 7.67 4.07 34.24
N ILE A 236 7.20 4.30 33.01
CA ILE A 236 6.38 5.47 32.62
C ILE A 236 4.89 5.12 32.46
N ASN A 237 4.49 3.92 32.84
CA ASN A 237 3.11 3.44 32.82
C ASN A 237 2.45 3.51 31.41
N ILE A 238 3.23 3.21 30.35
CA ILE A 238 2.72 3.08 28.98
C ILE A 238 2.23 1.64 28.77
N ASN A 239 0.95 1.50 28.49
CA ASN A 239 0.36 0.20 28.17
C ASN A 239 0.43 -0.07 26.67
N ILE A 240 1.16 -1.14 26.28
CA ILE A 240 1.24 -1.67 24.94
C ILE A 240 0.68 -3.10 24.99
N GLN A 241 -0.40 -3.36 24.25
CA GLN A 241 -1.05 -4.67 24.20
C GLN A 241 -0.12 -5.76 23.66
N SER A 242 0.80 -5.39 22.77
CA SER A 242 1.67 -6.32 22.04
C SER A 242 3.00 -5.63 21.74
N LEU A 243 4.06 -5.99 22.47
CA LEU A 243 5.40 -5.43 22.27
C LEU A 243 6.31 -6.43 21.57
N TYR A 244 6.82 -6.05 20.41
CA TYR A 244 7.75 -6.85 19.62
C TYR A 244 9.10 -6.17 19.44
N PHE A 245 10.11 -7.01 19.25
CA PHE A 245 11.41 -6.64 18.74
C PHE A 245 11.67 -7.33 17.40
N HIS A 246 12.13 -6.58 16.41
CA HIS A 246 12.39 -7.07 15.07
C HIS A 246 13.85 -6.81 14.67
N PRO A 247 14.75 -7.82 14.80
CA PRO A 247 16.09 -7.75 14.22
C PRO A 247 15.97 -7.84 12.70
N SER A 248 16.26 -6.75 11.99
CA SER A 248 16.09 -6.69 10.55
C SER A 248 17.33 -6.14 9.85
N LEU A 249 17.86 -6.91 8.91
CA LEU A 249 18.92 -6.48 8.00
C LEU A 249 18.40 -5.64 6.83
N HIS A 250 17.08 -5.61 6.59
CA HIS A 250 16.48 -4.98 5.44
C HIS A 250 15.61 -3.78 5.82
N THR A 251 15.51 -2.80 4.92
CA THR A 251 14.64 -1.62 5.06
C THR A 251 13.15 -1.94 4.89
N ARG A 252 12.81 -3.12 4.35
CA ARG A 252 11.44 -3.63 4.17
C ARG A 252 11.39 -5.08 4.62
N SER A 253 10.25 -5.51 5.18
CA SER A 253 10.07 -6.89 5.64
C SER A 253 10.48 -7.89 4.56
N SER A 254 11.46 -8.72 4.89
CA SER A 254 11.85 -9.88 4.08
C SER A 254 11.04 -11.10 4.51
N LYS A 255 10.98 -12.13 3.65
CA LYS A 255 10.31 -13.40 3.97
C LYS A 255 10.84 -14.10 5.23
N ASP A 256 12.06 -13.78 5.64
CA ASP A 256 12.75 -14.37 6.80
C ASP A 256 12.74 -13.43 8.01
N SER A 257 11.75 -12.55 8.11
CA SER A 257 11.64 -11.59 9.21
C SER A 257 11.26 -12.30 10.52
N THR A 258 12.15 -12.23 11.50
CA THR A 258 11.88 -12.74 12.84
C THR A 258 11.28 -11.64 13.69
N PHE A 259 10.08 -11.86 14.23
CA PHE A 259 9.45 -11.00 15.21
C PHE A 259 9.48 -11.67 16.57
N ILE A 260 10.17 -11.07 17.53
CA ILE A 260 10.35 -11.60 18.88
C ILE A 260 9.35 -10.91 19.78
N LEU A 261 8.41 -11.65 20.36
CA LEU A 261 7.50 -11.10 21.37
C LEU A 261 8.29 -10.81 22.64
N VAL A 262 8.27 -9.54 23.06
CA VAL A 262 8.96 -9.06 24.27
C VAL A 262 8.02 -9.07 25.47
N ASP A 263 6.77 -8.56 25.28
CA ASP A 263 5.77 -8.50 26.32
C ASP A 263 4.35 -8.45 25.74
N GLY A 264 3.36 -8.85 26.50
CA GLY A 264 1.94 -8.78 26.16
C GLY A 264 1.45 -9.88 25.22
N GLU A 265 0.43 -9.55 24.41
CA GLU A 265 -0.28 -10.49 23.54
C GLU A 265 0.43 -10.68 22.20
N LYS A 266 0.29 -11.88 21.61
CA LYS A 266 0.88 -12.16 20.28
C LYS A 266 0.21 -11.40 19.15
N TYR A 267 -1.04 -11.00 19.31
CA TYR A 267 -1.86 -10.42 18.25
C TYR A 267 -2.71 -9.29 18.80
N ILE A 268 -3.02 -8.33 17.94
CA ILE A 268 -4.17 -7.44 18.17
C ILE A 268 -5.28 -7.84 17.20
N TYR A 269 -6.50 -7.40 17.49
CA TYR A 269 -7.66 -7.76 16.70
C TYR A 269 -8.37 -6.50 16.21
N GLU A 270 -8.68 -6.43 14.92
CA GLU A 270 -9.45 -5.34 14.32
C GLU A 270 -10.84 -5.83 13.95
N ASP A 271 -11.86 -5.04 14.25
CA ASP A 271 -13.22 -5.29 13.80
C ASP A 271 -13.48 -4.57 12.47
N LEU A 272 -13.98 -5.30 11.46
CA LEU A 272 -14.29 -4.78 10.13
C LEU A 272 -15.56 -5.46 9.61
N CYS A 273 -16.60 -4.69 9.26
CA CYS A 273 -17.88 -5.21 8.76
C CYS A 273 -18.46 -6.35 9.63
N ASN A 274 -18.42 -6.22 10.95
CA ASN A 274 -18.87 -7.20 11.96
C ASN A 274 -18.05 -8.51 12.03
N PHE A 275 -16.90 -8.58 11.40
CA PHE A 275 -15.94 -9.68 11.54
C PHE A 275 -14.72 -9.23 12.34
N LYS A 276 -14.17 -10.16 13.12
CA LYS A 276 -12.97 -9.94 13.93
C LYS A 276 -11.74 -10.48 13.21
N PHE A 277 -10.82 -9.63 12.82
CA PHE A 277 -9.59 -9.98 12.10
C PHE A 277 -8.40 -10.06 13.05
N ARG A 278 -7.62 -11.14 12.96
CA ARG A 278 -6.35 -11.28 13.66
C ARG A 278 -5.27 -10.51 12.90
N ILE A 279 -4.51 -9.69 13.61
CA ILE A 279 -3.41 -8.86 13.07
C ILE A 279 -2.10 -9.30 13.72
N SER A 280 -1.23 -9.93 12.94
CA SER A 280 0.15 -10.24 13.30
C SER A 280 1.10 -9.07 13.01
N PRO A 281 2.32 -9.05 13.57
CA PRO A 281 3.26 -7.94 13.38
C PRO A 281 3.61 -7.69 11.91
N ASP A 282 3.74 -8.72 11.09
CA ASP A 282 4.11 -8.64 9.66
C ASP A 282 2.93 -8.65 8.69
N SER A 283 1.69 -8.92 9.16
CA SER A 283 0.54 -9.01 8.29
C SER A 283 0.18 -7.66 7.66
N PHE A 284 -0.25 -7.69 6.40
CA PHE A 284 -0.86 -6.53 5.76
C PHE A 284 -2.33 -6.43 6.18
N PHE A 285 -2.76 -5.23 6.56
CA PHE A 285 -4.15 -4.85 6.74
C PHE A 285 -4.36 -3.44 6.22
N GLN A 286 -5.55 -3.10 5.71
CA GLN A 286 -5.84 -1.76 5.19
C GLN A 286 -5.66 -0.70 6.29
N ILE A 287 -4.89 0.36 5.97
CA ILE A 287 -4.48 1.36 6.97
C ILE A 287 -5.60 2.29 7.44
N ASN A 288 -6.76 2.28 6.79
CA ASN A 288 -7.95 3.05 7.13
C ASN A 288 -9.13 2.08 7.24
N THR A 289 -9.37 1.58 8.44
CA THR A 289 -10.36 0.52 8.70
C THR A 289 -11.77 0.93 8.27
N LEU A 290 -12.22 2.13 8.63
CA LEU A 290 -13.58 2.59 8.29
C LEU A 290 -13.78 2.80 6.80
N THR A 291 -12.73 3.26 6.09
CA THR A 291 -12.84 3.39 4.63
C THR A 291 -12.65 2.04 3.92
N ALA A 292 -11.98 1.09 4.54
CA ALA A 292 -11.92 -0.28 4.01
C ALA A 292 -13.32 -0.91 3.97
N GLU A 293 -14.21 -0.64 4.93
CA GLU A 293 -15.63 -1.03 4.85
C GLU A 293 -16.31 -0.44 3.62
N VAL A 294 -16.09 0.83 3.34
CA VAL A 294 -16.62 1.49 2.13
C VAL A 294 -16.07 0.83 0.88
N LEU A 295 -14.75 0.58 0.82
CA LEU A 295 -14.08 -0.08 -0.31
C LEU A 295 -14.70 -1.45 -0.62
N TYR A 296 -14.83 -2.30 0.39
CA TYR A 296 -15.35 -3.65 0.22
C TYR A 296 -16.85 -3.67 -0.10
N ASN A 297 -17.64 -2.78 0.49
CA ASN A 297 -19.05 -2.62 0.14
C ASN A 297 -19.23 -2.19 -1.33
N GLU A 298 -18.41 -1.24 -1.83
CA GLU A 298 -18.45 -0.84 -3.24
C GLU A 298 -17.96 -1.97 -4.15
N LEU A 299 -16.94 -2.73 -3.74
CA LEU A 299 -16.45 -3.90 -4.46
C LEU A 299 -17.57 -4.94 -4.66
N PHE A 300 -18.26 -5.34 -3.59
CA PHE A 300 -19.32 -6.34 -3.65
C PHE A 300 -20.54 -5.84 -4.42
N LYS A 301 -20.92 -4.56 -4.32
CA LYS A 301 -21.98 -3.97 -5.16
C LYS A 301 -21.65 -4.05 -6.66
N LEU A 302 -20.39 -3.84 -7.05
CA LEU A 302 -19.98 -3.89 -8.46
C LEU A 302 -19.89 -5.33 -8.98
N MET A 303 -19.35 -6.23 -8.17
CA MET A 303 -19.22 -7.64 -8.51
C MET A 303 -20.55 -8.35 -8.57
N ASN A 304 -21.47 -7.99 -7.64
CA ASN A 304 -22.79 -8.61 -7.48
C ASN A 304 -22.75 -10.14 -7.43
N PRO A 305 -21.94 -10.76 -6.53
CA PRO A 305 -21.84 -12.22 -6.43
C PRO A 305 -23.18 -12.81 -5.95
N THR A 306 -23.41 -14.09 -6.30
CA THR A 306 -24.61 -14.83 -5.90
C THR A 306 -24.27 -15.91 -4.89
N LYS A 307 -25.31 -16.46 -4.22
CA LYS A 307 -25.13 -17.58 -3.27
C LYS A 307 -24.61 -18.87 -3.92
N THR A 308 -24.60 -18.94 -5.23
CA THR A 308 -24.07 -20.06 -6.02
C THR A 308 -22.67 -19.77 -6.59
N SER A 309 -22.19 -18.52 -6.48
CA SER A 309 -20.86 -18.12 -6.96
C SER A 309 -19.75 -18.69 -6.07
N THR A 310 -18.61 -18.98 -6.69
CA THR A 310 -17.32 -19.16 -5.99
C THR A 310 -16.49 -17.89 -6.13
N LEU A 311 -15.97 -17.35 -5.03
CA LEU A 311 -15.05 -16.23 -5.07
C LEU A 311 -13.59 -16.70 -5.08
N LEU A 312 -12.82 -16.21 -6.04
CA LEU A 312 -11.37 -16.39 -6.10
C LEU A 312 -10.68 -15.07 -5.72
N ASP A 313 -10.00 -15.05 -4.57
CA ASP A 313 -9.32 -13.87 -4.01
C ASP A 313 -7.81 -14.00 -4.24
N LEU A 314 -7.30 -13.29 -5.22
CA LEU A 314 -5.89 -13.33 -5.63
C LEU A 314 -5.09 -12.23 -4.93
N CYS A 315 -4.02 -12.61 -4.26
CA CYS A 315 -3.27 -11.78 -3.32
C CYS A 315 -4.13 -11.43 -2.09
N SER A 316 -4.68 -12.48 -1.44
CA SER A 316 -5.72 -12.34 -0.42
C SER A 316 -5.24 -11.69 0.90
N GLY A 317 -3.92 -11.61 1.14
CA GLY A 317 -3.37 -11.09 2.39
C GLY A 317 -3.91 -11.90 3.58
N THR A 318 -4.45 -11.20 4.58
CA THR A 318 -5.13 -11.80 5.76
C THR A 318 -6.55 -12.28 5.46
N GLY A 319 -6.89 -12.50 4.19
CA GLY A 319 -8.17 -13.05 3.77
C GLY A 319 -9.35 -12.09 3.85
N THR A 320 -9.12 -10.78 3.87
CA THR A 320 -10.17 -9.80 4.15
C THR A 320 -11.32 -9.88 3.14
N VAL A 321 -11.04 -9.92 1.84
CA VAL A 321 -12.10 -10.03 0.81
C VAL A 321 -12.83 -11.35 0.92
N SER A 322 -12.11 -12.47 1.08
CA SER A 322 -12.68 -13.81 1.23
C SER A 322 -13.62 -13.89 2.44
N ILE A 323 -13.16 -13.43 3.60
CA ILE A 323 -13.94 -13.43 4.87
C ILE A 323 -15.22 -12.60 4.72
N LEU A 324 -15.12 -11.38 4.19
CA LEU A 324 -16.27 -10.49 4.01
C LEU A 324 -17.27 -11.03 2.99
N SER A 325 -16.79 -11.73 1.95
CA SER A 325 -17.66 -12.32 0.93
C SER A 325 -18.32 -13.63 1.34
N SER A 326 -17.85 -14.29 2.40
CA SER A 326 -18.36 -15.59 2.86
C SER A 326 -19.87 -15.65 3.04
N GLN A 327 -20.47 -14.52 3.43
CA GLN A 327 -21.93 -14.39 3.60
C GLN A 327 -22.69 -14.24 2.27
N HIS A 328 -22.02 -14.01 1.15
CA HIS A 328 -22.62 -13.68 -0.15
C HIS A 328 -22.42 -14.75 -1.21
N VAL A 329 -21.51 -15.69 -1.00
CA VAL A 329 -21.10 -16.70 -1.99
C VAL A 329 -21.20 -18.12 -1.42
N GLN A 330 -21.14 -19.12 -2.29
CA GLN A 330 -21.12 -20.53 -1.90
C GLN A 330 -19.77 -20.89 -1.24
N SER A 331 -18.67 -20.46 -1.83
CA SER A 331 -17.30 -20.74 -1.37
C SER A 331 -16.33 -19.62 -1.72
N CYS A 332 -15.26 -19.53 -1.00
CA CYS A 332 -14.14 -18.60 -1.25
C CYS A 332 -12.83 -19.36 -1.28
N ILE A 333 -11.95 -19.00 -2.21
CA ILE A 333 -10.57 -19.50 -2.25
C ILE A 333 -9.63 -18.30 -2.31
N GLY A 334 -8.87 -18.09 -1.22
CA GLY A 334 -7.83 -17.06 -1.13
C GLY A 334 -6.45 -17.62 -1.48
N ILE A 335 -5.70 -16.92 -2.33
CA ILE A 335 -4.30 -17.26 -2.66
C ILE A 335 -3.39 -16.15 -2.17
N GLU A 336 -2.42 -16.49 -1.32
CA GLU A 336 -1.44 -15.55 -0.74
C GLU A 336 -0.06 -16.19 -0.64
N SER A 337 0.97 -15.41 -0.89
CA SER A 337 2.36 -15.88 -0.91
C SER A 337 3.08 -15.82 0.45
N VAL A 338 2.50 -15.11 1.41
CA VAL A 338 3.07 -14.92 2.75
C VAL A 338 2.41 -15.90 3.72
N ALA A 339 3.16 -16.91 4.16
CA ALA A 339 2.67 -17.98 5.04
C ALA A 339 1.94 -17.46 6.30
N GLN A 340 2.50 -16.41 6.94
CA GLN A 340 1.88 -15.84 8.14
C GLN A 340 0.53 -15.18 7.82
N ALA A 341 0.39 -14.51 6.68
CA ALA A 341 -0.88 -13.92 6.27
C ALA A 341 -1.95 -15.01 5.97
N VAL A 342 -1.55 -16.12 5.36
CA VAL A 342 -2.42 -17.30 5.17
C VAL A 342 -2.86 -17.88 6.52
N ASN A 343 -1.94 -17.99 7.48
CA ASN A 343 -2.26 -18.44 8.83
C ASN A 343 -3.23 -17.47 9.55
N ASP A 344 -3.02 -16.16 9.41
CA ASP A 344 -3.93 -15.16 9.95
C ASP A 344 -5.32 -15.25 9.31
N ALA A 345 -5.40 -15.49 8.01
CA ALA A 345 -6.66 -15.68 7.31
C ALA A 345 -7.43 -16.92 7.82
N LYS A 346 -6.74 -18.06 7.97
CA LYS A 346 -7.33 -19.31 8.51
C LYS A 346 -7.84 -19.12 9.94
N GLU A 347 -7.04 -18.50 10.79
CA GLU A 347 -7.47 -18.24 12.18
C GLU A 347 -8.61 -17.19 12.24
N THR A 348 -8.60 -16.20 11.37
CA THR A 348 -9.70 -15.24 11.25
C THR A 348 -11.00 -15.94 10.82
N ALA A 349 -10.95 -16.85 9.84
CA ALA A 349 -12.10 -17.65 9.45
C ALA A 349 -12.64 -18.48 10.64
N LYS A 350 -11.75 -19.12 11.39
CA LYS A 350 -12.09 -19.92 12.58
C LYS A 350 -12.74 -19.08 13.68
N ILE A 351 -12.17 -17.90 14.02
CA ILE A 351 -12.69 -16.99 15.05
C ILE A 351 -14.13 -16.54 14.70
N ASN A 352 -14.42 -16.36 13.41
CA ASN A 352 -15.72 -15.92 12.93
C ASN A 352 -16.66 -17.08 12.53
N ASN A 353 -16.31 -18.34 12.82
CA ASN A 353 -17.07 -19.53 12.46
C ASN A 353 -17.40 -19.63 10.95
N ILE A 354 -16.45 -19.23 10.10
CA ILE A 354 -16.58 -19.28 8.64
C ILE A 354 -16.03 -20.62 8.15
N LEU A 355 -16.86 -21.41 7.46
CA LEU A 355 -16.55 -22.77 7.02
C LEU A 355 -16.38 -22.89 5.51
N ASN A 356 -16.72 -21.85 4.76
CA ASN A 356 -16.72 -21.84 3.29
C ASN A 356 -15.59 -21.00 2.69
N CYS A 357 -14.49 -20.77 3.44
CA CYS A 357 -13.32 -20.07 2.97
C CYS A 357 -12.07 -20.94 3.14
N ASP A 358 -11.40 -21.22 2.04
CA ASP A 358 -10.13 -21.93 1.99
C ASP A 358 -8.99 -20.95 1.61
N PHE A 359 -7.79 -21.18 2.16
CA PHE A 359 -6.63 -20.35 1.91
C PHE A 359 -5.43 -21.19 1.50
N VAL A 360 -4.88 -20.88 0.31
CA VAL A 360 -3.75 -21.57 -0.32
C VAL A 360 -2.51 -20.68 -0.22
N GLU A 361 -1.45 -21.23 0.36
CA GLU A 361 -0.14 -20.57 0.38
C GLU A 361 0.56 -20.77 -0.96
N GLY A 362 0.99 -19.68 -1.58
CA GLY A 362 1.80 -19.72 -2.79
C GLY A 362 1.71 -18.44 -3.61
N LYS A 363 2.69 -18.29 -4.51
CA LYS A 363 2.61 -17.21 -5.50
C LYS A 363 1.50 -17.52 -6.49
N VAL A 364 0.65 -16.53 -6.78
CA VAL A 364 -0.50 -16.68 -7.68
C VAL A 364 -0.10 -17.31 -9.01
N GLU A 365 1.01 -16.86 -9.63
CA GLU A 365 1.50 -17.39 -10.90
C GLU A 365 1.95 -18.86 -10.85
N MET A 366 2.11 -19.44 -9.67
CA MET A 366 2.53 -20.84 -9.50
C MET A 366 1.36 -21.77 -9.18
N VAL A 367 0.39 -21.30 -8.38
CA VAL A 367 -0.67 -22.18 -7.84
C VAL A 367 -2.03 -21.98 -8.52
N LEU A 368 -2.27 -20.82 -9.18
CA LEU A 368 -3.57 -20.48 -9.75
C LEU A 368 -4.09 -21.54 -10.72
N LYS A 369 -3.22 -22.11 -11.56
CA LYS A 369 -3.63 -23.13 -12.53
C LYS A 369 -4.20 -24.35 -11.82
N GLN A 370 -3.50 -24.89 -10.81
CA GLN A 370 -3.94 -26.04 -10.03
C GLN A 370 -5.29 -25.75 -9.37
N VAL A 371 -5.43 -24.60 -8.71
CA VAL A 371 -6.70 -24.19 -8.06
C VAL A 371 -7.84 -24.15 -9.07
N LEU A 372 -7.59 -23.62 -10.28
CA LEU A 372 -8.62 -23.55 -11.31
C LEU A 372 -8.98 -24.93 -11.92
N ASP A 373 -8.01 -25.85 -11.99
CA ASP A 373 -8.23 -27.22 -12.49
C ASP A 373 -9.06 -28.07 -11.50
N GLU A 374 -9.00 -27.74 -10.19
CA GLU A 374 -9.76 -28.40 -9.12
C GLU A 374 -11.22 -27.87 -9.02
N LEU A 375 -11.54 -26.73 -9.64
CA LEU A 375 -12.87 -26.16 -9.61
C LEU A 375 -13.81 -26.83 -10.62
N SER A 376 -15.05 -27.04 -10.18
CA SER A 376 -16.10 -27.56 -11.05
C SER A 376 -16.38 -26.62 -12.22
N MET A 377 -16.58 -27.18 -13.42
CA MET A 377 -16.95 -26.44 -14.63
C MET A 377 -18.30 -25.70 -14.52
N THR A 378 -19.11 -26.02 -13.52
CA THR A 378 -20.42 -25.41 -13.26
C THR A 378 -20.38 -24.21 -12.34
N SER A 379 -19.20 -23.87 -11.78
CA SER A 379 -19.07 -22.77 -10.83
C SER A 379 -19.15 -21.42 -11.54
N ASP A 380 -20.04 -20.53 -11.07
CA ASP A 380 -20.00 -19.10 -11.40
C ASP A 380 -18.84 -18.46 -10.63
N LEU A 381 -17.75 -18.15 -11.34
CA LEU A 381 -16.49 -17.73 -10.71
C LEU A 381 -16.34 -16.20 -10.74
N CYS A 382 -16.45 -15.59 -9.57
CA CYS A 382 -16.13 -14.20 -9.34
C CYS A 382 -14.66 -14.08 -8.87
N THR A 383 -13.88 -13.21 -9.48
CA THR A 383 -12.46 -13.06 -9.14
C THR A 383 -12.15 -11.66 -8.65
N VAL A 384 -11.40 -11.54 -7.55
CA VAL A 384 -10.78 -10.31 -7.08
C VAL A 384 -9.28 -10.43 -7.25
N LEU A 385 -8.65 -9.39 -7.77
CA LEU A 385 -7.20 -9.26 -7.87
C LEU A 385 -6.79 -7.96 -7.19
N ASN A 386 -6.25 -8.07 -5.98
CA ASN A 386 -5.84 -6.93 -5.15
C ASN A 386 -4.32 -6.96 -4.87
N PRO A 387 -3.48 -6.67 -5.88
CA PRO A 387 -2.04 -6.78 -5.74
C PRO A 387 -1.44 -5.59 -4.99
N GLY A 388 -0.21 -5.75 -4.53
CA GLY A 388 0.60 -4.62 -4.07
C GLY A 388 0.89 -3.59 -5.16
N ARG A 389 1.58 -2.50 -4.81
CA ARG A 389 1.90 -1.36 -5.71
C ARG A 389 2.65 -1.74 -6.99
N ALA A 390 3.33 -2.87 -7.00
CA ALA A 390 4.07 -3.40 -8.15
C ALA A 390 3.18 -4.11 -9.20
N GLY A 391 1.85 -4.23 -8.96
CA GLY A 391 0.99 -5.04 -9.81
C GLY A 391 1.32 -6.54 -9.73
N VAL A 392 0.89 -7.32 -10.73
CA VAL A 392 1.15 -8.76 -10.79
C VAL A 392 2.02 -9.16 -11.97
N HIS A 393 2.64 -10.33 -11.83
CA HIS A 393 3.43 -10.93 -12.91
C HIS A 393 2.54 -11.24 -14.15
N PRO A 394 3.02 -11.06 -15.39
CA PRO A 394 2.23 -11.30 -16.61
C PRO A 394 1.62 -12.70 -16.70
N LYS A 395 2.24 -13.72 -16.09
CA LYS A 395 1.66 -15.08 -16.04
C LYS A 395 0.31 -15.14 -15.33
N VAL A 396 0.09 -14.29 -14.31
CA VAL A 396 -1.21 -14.19 -13.60
C VAL A 396 -2.28 -13.69 -14.57
N ILE A 397 -1.99 -12.59 -15.26
CA ILE A 397 -2.92 -11.99 -16.24
C ILE A 397 -3.25 -13.00 -17.35
N ASN A 398 -2.24 -13.71 -17.86
CA ASN A 398 -2.42 -14.73 -18.88
C ASN A 398 -3.28 -15.92 -18.38
N ALA A 399 -3.07 -16.37 -17.13
CA ALA A 399 -3.86 -17.44 -16.54
C ALA A 399 -5.34 -17.02 -16.38
N ILE A 400 -5.59 -15.80 -15.90
CA ILE A 400 -6.92 -15.23 -15.78
C ILE A 400 -7.61 -15.14 -17.16
N ARG A 401 -6.92 -14.61 -18.18
CA ARG A 401 -7.47 -14.45 -19.53
C ARG A 401 -7.81 -15.79 -20.20
N ASN A 402 -6.96 -16.78 -20.03
CA ASN A 402 -7.10 -18.08 -20.69
C ASN A 402 -8.11 -19.01 -20.00
N ASN A 403 -8.49 -18.73 -18.76
CA ASN A 403 -9.47 -19.54 -18.05
C ASN A 403 -10.89 -19.09 -18.40
N ARG A 404 -11.73 -20.04 -18.88
CA ARG A 404 -13.10 -19.76 -19.34
C ARG A 404 -14.12 -19.61 -18.22
N LEU A 405 -13.77 -20.04 -17.00
CA LEU A 405 -14.65 -19.95 -15.83
C LEU A 405 -14.69 -18.54 -15.26
N ILE A 406 -13.60 -17.75 -15.42
CA ILE A 406 -13.51 -16.40 -14.91
C ILE A 406 -14.26 -15.44 -15.84
N ASN A 407 -15.51 -15.15 -15.53
CA ASN A 407 -16.36 -14.22 -16.31
C ASN A 407 -16.40 -12.80 -15.71
N SER A 408 -16.09 -12.67 -14.41
CA SER A 408 -16.14 -11.42 -13.65
C SER A 408 -14.83 -11.24 -12.88
N LEU A 409 -14.17 -10.09 -13.05
CA LEU A 409 -12.91 -9.75 -12.40
C LEU A 409 -12.95 -8.33 -11.87
N ALA A 410 -12.71 -8.14 -10.59
CA ALA A 410 -12.42 -6.84 -9.99
C ALA A 410 -10.92 -6.70 -9.75
N TYR A 411 -10.29 -5.73 -10.39
CA TYR A 411 -8.89 -5.35 -10.12
C TYR A 411 -8.87 -4.14 -9.21
N VAL A 412 -8.30 -4.27 -8.01
CA VAL A 412 -8.20 -3.19 -7.01
C VAL A 412 -6.77 -2.65 -7.00
N SER A 413 -6.59 -1.32 -7.00
CA SER A 413 -5.25 -0.72 -7.03
C SER A 413 -5.18 0.64 -6.36
N CYS A 414 -4.23 0.78 -5.42
CA CYS A 414 -3.85 2.07 -4.83
C CYS A 414 -2.88 2.88 -5.70
N LYS A 415 -2.34 2.29 -6.78
CA LYS A 415 -1.38 2.92 -7.69
C LYS A 415 -1.64 2.53 -9.15
N ALA A 416 -2.81 2.91 -9.65
CA ALA A 416 -3.25 2.60 -11.00
C ALA A 416 -2.39 3.26 -12.10
N ASP A 417 -1.68 4.35 -11.77
CA ASP A 417 -0.72 5.03 -12.64
C ASP A 417 0.64 4.33 -12.76
N SER A 418 0.87 3.24 -12.02
CA SER A 418 2.13 2.51 -12.16
C SER A 418 2.23 1.86 -13.54
N PRO A 419 3.41 1.84 -14.18
CA PRO A 419 3.59 1.24 -15.51
C PRO A 419 3.13 -0.23 -15.57
N ILE A 420 3.37 -0.99 -14.50
CA ILE A 420 3.01 -2.42 -14.43
C ILE A 420 1.51 -2.60 -14.27
N THR A 421 0.88 -1.86 -13.34
CA THR A 421 -0.59 -1.91 -13.19
C THR A 421 -1.27 -1.54 -14.50
N MET A 422 -0.85 -0.43 -15.12
CA MET A 422 -1.42 0.00 -16.39
C MET A 422 -1.23 -1.06 -17.49
N LYS A 423 -0.08 -1.74 -17.52
CA LYS A 423 0.16 -2.87 -18.44
C LYS A 423 -0.78 -4.03 -18.15
N ASN A 424 -0.97 -4.41 -16.88
CA ASN A 424 -1.91 -5.46 -16.49
C ASN A 424 -3.34 -5.16 -16.95
N LEU A 425 -3.81 -3.91 -16.73
CA LEU A 425 -5.14 -3.47 -17.14
C LEU A 425 -5.33 -3.52 -18.67
N VAL A 426 -4.32 -3.10 -19.43
CA VAL A 426 -4.33 -3.18 -20.91
C VAL A 426 -4.36 -4.63 -21.37
N GLU A 427 -3.50 -5.48 -20.82
CA GLU A 427 -3.43 -6.91 -21.19
C GLU A 427 -4.74 -7.65 -20.95
N LEU A 428 -5.53 -7.29 -19.92
CA LEU A 428 -6.85 -7.90 -19.67
C LEU A 428 -7.84 -7.65 -20.83
N VAL A 429 -7.73 -6.50 -21.52
CA VAL A 429 -8.72 -6.05 -22.51
C VAL A 429 -8.26 -6.29 -23.95
N VAL A 430 -6.95 -6.32 -24.22
CA VAL A 430 -6.44 -6.49 -25.59
C VAL A 430 -6.92 -7.79 -26.20
N ASN A 431 -7.53 -7.69 -27.39
CA ASN A 431 -7.97 -8.85 -28.16
C ASN A 431 -6.76 -9.47 -28.88
N ASP A 432 -6.35 -10.64 -28.45
CA ASP A 432 -5.46 -11.50 -29.20
C ASP A 432 -6.22 -12.76 -29.67
N LYS A 433 -5.77 -13.35 -30.78
CA LYS A 433 -6.46 -14.51 -31.38
C LYS A 433 -6.46 -15.78 -30.50
N LYS A 434 -5.78 -15.73 -29.33
CA LYS A 434 -5.54 -16.90 -28.47
C LYS A 434 -6.37 -16.89 -27.19
N SER A 435 -6.89 -15.74 -26.78
CA SER A 435 -7.61 -15.61 -25.52
C SER A 435 -8.92 -14.84 -25.69
N ARG A 436 -9.84 -15.01 -24.74
CA ARG A 436 -11.09 -14.28 -24.66
C ARG A 436 -10.87 -13.02 -23.82
N PRO A 437 -10.83 -11.81 -24.41
CA PRO A 437 -10.59 -10.58 -23.68
C PRO A 437 -11.75 -10.25 -22.75
N PHE A 438 -11.44 -9.47 -21.70
CA PHE A 438 -12.44 -8.84 -20.87
C PHE A 438 -12.86 -7.49 -21.46
N THR A 439 -14.06 -7.05 -21.11
CA THR A 439 -14.53 -5.68 -21.29
C THR A 439 -14.41 -4.95 -19.97
N LEU A 440 -13.75 -3.80 -19.95
CA LEU A 440 -13.75 -2.91 -18.79
C LEU A 440 -15.10 -2.19 -18.72
N GLU A 441 -15.94 -2.55 -17.76
CA GLU A 441 -17.29 -1.98 -17.61
C GLU A 441 -17.31 -0.70 -16.81
N SER A 442 -16.57 -0.68 -15.69
CA SER A 442 -16.61 0.46 -14.78
C SER A 442 -15.32 0.65 -13.97
N ILE A 443 -15.16 1.88 -13.49
CA ILE A 443 -14.10 2.29 -12.57
C ILE A 443 -14.77 3.00 -11.39
N LYS A 444 -14.47 2.55 -10.17
CA LYS A 444 -14.96 3.15 -8.94
C LYS A 444 -13.81 3.60 -8.06
N PRO A 445 -13.62 4.90 -7.86
CA PRO A 445 -12.65 5.42 -6.88
C PRO A 445 -13.21 5.43 -5.47
N VAL A 446 -12.33 5.15 -4.49
CA VAL A 446 -12.60 5.22 -3.05
C VAL A 446 -11.47 5.98 -2.37
N ASP A 447 -11.79 6.99 -1.56
CA ASP A 447 -10.78 7.79 -0.88
C ASP A 447 -10.23 7.12 0.38
N MET A 448 -9.42 6.07 0.19
CA MET A 448 -8.73 5.37 1.27
C MET A 448 -7.71 6.24 2.02
N PHE A 449 -7.24 7.34 1.42
CA PHE A 449 -6.08 8.10 1.89
C PHE A 449 -6.35 9.61 1.92
N PRO A 450 -7.32 10.11 2.75
CA PRO A 450 -7.55 11.55 2.92
C PRO A 450 -6.26 12.32 3.14
N HIS A 451 -6.24 13.58 2.69
CA HIS A 451 -5.09 14.49 2.75
C HIS A 451 -3.89 14.13 1.86
N THR A 452 -3.94 13.00 1.15
CA THR A 452 -2.91 12.60 0.19
C THR A 452 -3.43 12.69 -1.26
N LYS A 453 -2.54 12.57 -2.24
CA LYS A 453 -2.92 12.53 -3.68
C LYS A 453 -3.44 11.16 -4.12
N HIS A 454 -3.41 10.16 -3.25
CA HIS A 454 -3.75 8.78 -3.58
C HIS A 454 -5.23 8.48 -3.31
N CYS A 455 -5.82 7.60 -4.10
CA CYS A 455 -7.07 6.91 -3.80
C CYS A 455 -6.99 5.47 -4.31
N GLU A 456 -7.88 4.63 -3.84
CA GLU A 456 -8.03 3.26 -4.31
C GLU A 456 -8.97 3.24 -5.51
N LEU A 457 -8.64 2.49 -6.58
CA LEU A 457 -9.50 2.31 -7.75
C LEU A 457 -9.91 0.85 -7.89
N ILE A 458 -11.21 0.61 -8.05
CA ILE A 458 -11.78 -0.67 -8.41
C ILE A 458 -12.09 -0.64 -9.91
N PHE A 459 -11.42 -1.49 -10.69
CA PHE A 459 -11.68 -1.70 -12.11
C PHE A 459 -12.50 -2.97 -12.26
N MET A 460 -13.72 -2.83 -12.79
CA MET A 460 -14.61 -3.98 -12.98
C MET A 460 -14.59 -4.44 -14.41
N PHE A 461 -14.23 -5.71 -14.62
CA PHE A 461 -14.13 -6.37 -15.90
C PHE A 461 -15.14 -7.51 -16.00
N LYS A 462 -15.74 -7.69 -17.19
CA LYS A 462 -16.63 -8.81 -17.51
C LYS A 462 -16.40 -9.33 -18.93
N ARG A 463 -16.87 -10.55 -19.19
CA ARG A 463 -16.84 -11.15 -20.54
C ARG A 463 -17.94 -12.18 -20.73
#